data_f7256a96530102d06d6bc3251d3e9b0b
#
_entry.id   f7256a96530102d06d6bc3251d3e9b0b
#
_cell.length_a   1.000
_cell.length_b   1.000
_cell.length_c   1.000
_cell.angle_alpha   90.00
_cell.angle_beta   90.00
_cell.angle_gamma   90.00
#
_symmetry.space_group_name_H-M   'P 1'
#
loop_
_entity.id
_entity.type
_entity.pdbx_description
1 polymer ?
#
loop_
_entity_poly.entity_id
_entity_poly.type
_entity_poly.pdbx_seq_one_letter_code
_entity_poly.pdbx_strand_id
1 'polypeptide(L)'
;FLSQLSSRNIDTLVNVERVQFSDKVVALDINGVPGDVYRLYKGAFNRQPDWEGIGYWIHRVEQGGASLVQVAREFTFSPEFNRLYPANQTETAFVSQEYQNMLGRAPDIDGLNFYADSLILGRKTRPQVLADISYSPENRTVVAELVANGIDYLPWIFG
;
A
#
# COMPACT_ATOMS: atom_id res chain seq x y z
N PHE A 1 -2.96 48.83 -22.09
CA PHE A 1 -2.97 47.90 -20.94
C PHE A 1 -2.36 46.60 -21.39
N LEU A 2 -1.05 46.44 -21.14
CA LEU A 2 -0.37 45.18 -21.33
C LEU A 2 -0.64 44.32 -20.09
N SER A 3 -1.51 43.34 -20.21
CA SER A 3 -1.62 42.27 -19.23
C SER A 3 -0.27 41.52 -19.18
N GLN A 4 0.47 41.64 -18.10
CA GLN A 4 1.56 40.77 -17.80
C GLN A 4 1.01 39.33 -17.72
N LEU A 5 1.26 38.55 -18.76
CA LEU A 5 1.23 37.10 -18.66
C LEU A 5 2.33 36.74 -17.66
N SER A 6 1.94 36.45 -16.42
CA SER A 6 2.88 35.87 -15.48
C SER A 6 3.41 34.60 -16.10
N SER A 7 4.70 34.55 -16.44
CA SER A 7 5.39 33.32 -16.78
C SER A 7 5.16 32.37 -15.60
N ARG A 8 4.45 31.27 -15.82
CA ARG A 8 4.38 30.21 -14.84
C ARG A 8 5.81 29.74 -14.67
N ASN A 9 6.42 30.07 -13.54
CA ASN A 9 7.68 29.45 -13.16
C ASN A 9 7.38 27.97 -12.97
N ILE A 10 7.93 27.15 -13.86
CA ILE A 10 7.87 25.70 -13.75
C ILE A 10 9.19 25.29 -13.11
N ASP A 11 9.09 24.86 -11.86
CA ASP A 11 10.23 24.26 -11.17
C ASP A 11 10.34 22.79 -11.55
N THR A 12 11.52 22.38 -11.99
CA THR A 12 11.80 20.97 -12.33
C THR A 12 12.57 20.33 -11.19
N LEU A 13 11.99 19.29 -10.61
CA LEU A 13 12.63 18.48 -9.57
C LEU A 13 13.35 17.29 -10.22
N VAL A 14 14.63 17.09 -9.89
CA VAL A 14 15.44 15.98 -10.38
C VAL A 14 16.04 15.24 -9.19
N ASN A 15 15.86 13.92 -9.12
CA ASN A 15 16.35 13.06 -8.02
C ASN A 15 15.86 13.54 -6.64
N VAL A 16 14.56 13.86 -6.56
CA VAL A 16 13.90 14.25 -5.33
C VAL A 16 12.87 13.20 -4.97
N GLU A 17 13.05 12.53 -3.84
CA GLU A 17 12.15 11.49 -3.35
C GLU A 17 11.00 12.07 -2.51
N ARG A 18 11.20 13.22 -1.88
CA ARG A 18 10.24 13.84 -0.97
C ARG A 18 10.16 15.33 -1.19
N VAL A 19 8.94 15.84 -1.28
CA VAL A 19 8.66 17.28 -1.28
C VAL A 19 7.86 17.63 -0.04
N GLN A 20 8.43 18.49 0.81
CA GLN A 20 7.74 18.94 2.02
C GLN A 20 7.03 20.25 1.78
N PHE A 21 5.74 20.27 2.10
CA PHE A 21 4.90 21.46 2.15
C PHE A 21 4.64 21.85 3.61
N SER A 22 3.95 22.95 3.83
CA SER A 22 3.61 23.42 5.18
C SER A 22 2.62 22.50 5.92
N ASP A 23 1.82 21.73 5.18
CA ASP A 23 0.71 20.93 5.67
C ASP A 23 0.87 19.43 5.40
N LYS A 24 1.82 19.02 4.56
CA LYS A 24 2.04 17.62 4.17
C LYS A 24 3.42 17.37 3.58
N VAL A 25 3.75 16.12 3.42
CA VAL A 25 4.85 15.65 2.55
C VAL A 25 4.27 14.87 1.38
N VAL A 26 4.87 15.03 0.21
CA VAL A 26 4.57 14.21 -0.98
C VAL A 26 5.76 13.30 -1.25
N ALA A 27 5.54 12.00 -1.23
CA ALA A 27 6.52 11.01 -1.65
C ALA A 27 6.44 10.82 -3.16
N LEU A 28 7.54 11.04 -3.87
CA LEU A 28 7.67 10.86 -5.33
C LEU A 28 8.25 9.49 -5.70
N ASP A 29 8.87 8.80 -4.75
CA ASP A 29 9.42 7.44 -4.91
C ASP A 29 8.31 6.37 -4.79
N ILE A 30 7.32 6.47 -5.67
CA ILE A 30 6.14 5.58 -5.72
C ILE A 30 6.48 4.10 -5.95
N ASN A 31 7.70 3.78 -6.35
CA ASN A 31 8.21 2.41 -6.46
C ASN A 31 9.09 1.99 -5.28
N GLY A 32 9.32 2.88 -4.33
CA GLY A 32 10.00 2.65 -3.07
C GLY A 32 9.06 2.30 -1.93
N VAL A 33 9.55 2.48 -0.70
CA VAL A 33 8.79 2.18 0.54
C VAL A 33 7.41 2.82 0.59
N PRO A 34 7.21 4.11 0.25
CA PRO A 34 5.87 4.70 0.28
C PRO A 34 4.88 3.99 -0.64
N GLY A 35 5.31 3.64 -1.84
CA GLY A 35 4.47 2.91 -2.79
C GLY A 35 4.15 1.49 -2.31
N ASP A 36 5.11 0.79 -1.70
CA ASP A 36 4.91 -0.54 -1.15
C ASP A 36 3.93 -0.51 0.02
N VAL A 37 4.08 0.45 0.92
CA VAL A 37 3.15 0.67 2.06
C VAL A 37 1.75 1.05 1.57
N TYR A 38 1.66 1.95 0.57
CA TYR A 38 0.39 2.35 -0.02
C TYR A 38 -0.37 1.16 -0.60
N ARG A 39 0.31 0.33 -1.40
CA ARG A 39 -0.28 -0.88 -2.02
C ARG A 39 -0.77 -1.87 -0.97
N LEU A 40 0.05 -2.11 0.06
CA LEU A 40 -0.30 -3.01 1.15
C LEU A 40 -1.53 -2.49 1.91
N TYR A 41 -1.55 -1.19 2.25
CA TYR A 41 -2.66 -0.57 2.97
C TYR A 41 -3.96 -0.62 2.17
N LYS A 42 -3.90 -0.23 0.88
CA LYS A 42 -5.06 -0.27 -0.01
C LYS A 42 -5.63 -1.68 -0.15
N GLY A 43 -4.78 -2.68 -0.29
CA GLY A 43 -5.20 -4.08 -0.36
C GLY A 43 -5.86 -4.56 0.92
N ALA A 44 -5.17 -4.37 2.06
CA ALA A 44 -5.65 -4.82 3.36
C ALA A 44 -6.99 -4.21 3.77
N PHE A 45 -7.24 -2.95 3.42
CA PHE A 45 -8.41 -2.20 3.88
C PHE A 45 -9.38 -1.81 2.75
N ASN A 46 -9.07 -2.16 1.51
CA ASN A 46 -9.85 -1.83 0.31
C ASN A 46 -10.24 -0.34 0.22
N ARG A 47 -9.37 0.53 0.66
CA ARG A 47 -9.49 2.00 0.61
C ARG A 47 -8.14 2.67 0.51
N GLN A 48 -8.13 3.94 0.16
CA GLN A 48 -6.91 4.74 0.22
C GLN A 48 -6.50 4.95 1.70
N PRO A 49 -5.19 4.97 1.99
CA PRO A 49 -4.72 5.33 3.32
C PRO A 49 -5.03 6.79 3.64
N ASP A 50 -5.31 7.07 4.90
CA ASP A 50 -5.25 8.43 5.43
C ASP A 50 -3.79 8.89 5.60
N TRP A 51 -3.57 10.19 5.59
CA TRP A 51 -2.21 10.76 5.60
C TRP A 51 -1.42 10.45 6.88
N GLU A 52 -2.09 10.39 8.02
CA GLU A 52 -1.45 10.05 9.30
C GLU A 52 -1.06 8.58 9.32
N GLY A 53 -1.99 7.71 8.93
CA GLY A 53 -1.79 6.27 8.91
C GLY A 53 -0.65 5.85 7.98
N ILE A 54 -0.64 6.38 6.74
CA ILE A 54 0.44 6.03 5.82
C ILE A 54 1.78 6.60 6.26
N GLY A 55 1.81 7.81 6.84
CA GLY A 55 3.03 8.42 7.37
C GLY A 55 3.63 7.59 8.51
N TYR A 56 2.81 7.08 9.43
CA TYR A 56 3.25 6.16 10.47
C TYR A 56 3.88 4.89 9.89
N TRP A 57 3.24 4.25 8.91
CA TRP A 57 3.75 3.00 8.35
C TRP A 57 5.00 3.19 7.49
N ILE A 58 5.10 4.29 6.74
CA ILE A 58 6.35 4.66 6.05
C ILE A 58 7.48 4.78 7.07
N HIS A 59 7.26 5.52 8.16
CA HIS A 59 8.25 5.67 9.23
C HIS A 59 8.64 4.32 9.86
N ARG A 60 7.67 3.44 10.12
CA ARG A 60 7.92 2.09 10.67
C ARG A 60 8.81 1.24 9.78
N VAL A 61 8.70 1.38 8.47
CA VAL A 61 9.56 0.65 7.51
C VAL A 61 10.92 1.34 7.38
N GLU A 62 10.96 2.64 7.11
CA GLU A 62 12.20 3.37 6.80
C GLU A 62 13.10 3.59 8.02
N GLN A 63 12.53 3.92 9.16
CA GLN A 63 13.27 4.24 10.39
C GLN A 63 13.22 3.09 11.40
N GLY A 64 12.09 2.39 11.48
CA GLY A 64 11.90 1.29 12.41
C GLY A 64 12.38 -0.07 11.88
N GLY A 65 12.79 -0.18 10.62
CA GLY A 65 13.29 -1.42 10.01
C GLY A 65 12.24 -2.52 9.88
N ALA A 66 10.95 -2.19 9.96
CA ALA A 66 9.87 -3.17 9.79
C ALA A 66 9.79 -3.65 8.34
N SER A 67 9.67 -4.96 8.14
CA SER A 67 9.37 -5.52 6.82
C SER A 67 7.89 -5.34 6.47
N LEU A 68 7.53 -5.41 5.18
CA LEU A 68 6.13 -5.36 4.74
C LEU A 68 5.29 -6.49 5.36
N VAL A 69 5.87 -7.66 5.60
CA VAL A 69 5.19 -8.77 6.29
C VAL A 69 4.87 -8.42 7.74
N GLN A 70 5.77 -7.71 8.44
CA GLN A 70 5.50 -7.23 9.80
C GLN A 70 4.40 -6.18 9.81
N VAL A 71 4.41 -5.24 8.86
CA VAL A 71 3.32 -4.27 8.69
C VAL A 71 2.00 -4.99 8.40
N ALA A 72 1.99 -5.93 7.45
CA ALA A 72 0.82 -6.75 7.13
C ALA A 72 0.29 -7.51 8.37
N ARG A 73 1.21 -8.04 9.18
CA ARG A 73 0.83 -8.70 10.44
C ARG A 73 0.11 -7.75 11.40
N GLU A 74 0.63 -6.53 11.56
CA GLU A 74 -0.03 -5.54 12.43
C GLU A 74 -1.42 -5.14 11.88
N PHE A 75 -1.59 -5.07 10.56
CA PHE A 75 -2.90 -4.86 9.94
C PHE A 75 -3.90 -5.95 10.31
N THR A 76 -3.48 -7.22 10.31
CA THR A 76 -4.37 -8.34 10.64
C THR A 76 -4.91 -8.33 12.07
N PHE A 77 -4.31 -7.57 12.97
CA PHE A 77 -4.82 -7.39 14.34
C PHE A 77 -5.79 -6.21 14.47
N SER A 78 -5.93 -5.38 13.42
CA SER A 78 -6.82 -4.23 13.51
C SER A 78 -8.31 -4.64 13.47
N PRO A 79 -9.18 -3.91 14.19
CA PRO A 79 -10.62 -4.13 14.10
C PRO A 79 -11.17 -3.93 12.68
N GLU A 80 -10.56 -3.03 11.88
CA GLU A 80 -10.95 -2.77 10.50
C GLU A 80 -10.70 -3.99 9.62
N PHE A 81 -9.51 -4.58 9.71
CA PHE A 81 -9.18 -5.80 8.99
C PHE A 81 -10.10 -6.97 9.37
N ASN A 82 -10.34 -7.17 10.67
CA ASN A 82 -11.17 -8.26 11.15
C ASN A 82 -12.67 -8.13 10.75
N ARG A 83 -13.14 -6.93 10.43
CA ARG A 83 -14.48 -6.74 9.84
C ARG A 83 -14.51 -7.15 8.36
N LEU A 84 -13.44 -6.89 7.62
CA LEU A 84 -13.32 -7.25 6.19
C LEU A 84 -13.02 -8.74 6.00
N TYR A 85 -12.24 -9.31 6.91
CA TYR A 85 -11.75 -10.70 6.86
C TYR A 85 -12.08 -11.43 8.16
N PRO A 86 -13.32 -11.90 8.32
CA PRO A 86 -13.73 -12.61 9.52
C PRO A 86 -12.86 -13.83 9.83
N ALA A 87 -12.63 -14.11 11.11
CA ALA A 87 -11.78 -15.21 11.55
C ALA A 87 -12.22 -16.60 11.06
N ASN A 88 -13.51 -16.77 10.79
CA ASN A 88 -14.09 -18.02 10.28
C ASN A 88 -14.10 -18.10 8.74
N GLN A 89 -13.55 -17.11 8.04
CA GLN A 89 -13.41 -17.14 6.58
C GLN A 89 -12.42 -18.25 6.16
N THR A 90 -12.82 -19.04 5.16
CA THR A 90 -11.93 -20.06 4.60
C THR A 90 -10.73 -19.41 3.90
N GLU A 91 -9.60 -20.16 3.80
CA GLU A 91 -8.40 -19.63 3.14
C GLU A 91 -8.63 -19.34 1.65
N THR A 92 -9.46 -20.15 0.98
CA THR A 92 -9.88 -19.90 -0.41
C THR A 92 -10.66 -18.59 -0.55
N ALA A 93 -11.60 -18.32 0.37
CA ALA A 93 -12.36 -17.08 0.37
C ALA A 93 -11.48 -15.86 0.70
N PHE A 94 -10.54 -16.01 1.62
CA PHE A 94 -9.55 -14.98 1.94
C PHE A 94 -8.72 -14.60 0.72
N VAL A 95 -8.11 -15.59 0.04
CA VAL A 95 -7.30 -15.35 -1.17
C VAL A 95 -8.14 -14.69 -2.27
N SER A 96 -9.37 -15.17 -2.49
CA SER A 96 -10.25 -14.58 -3.51
C SER A 96 -10.58 -13.12 -3.22
N GLN A 97 -10.78 -12.77 -1.95
CA GLN A 97 -11.05 -11.40 -1.53
C GLN A 97 -9.81 -10.51 -1.69
N GLU A 98 -8.61 -11.01 -1.35
CA GLU A 98 -7.36 -10.29 -1.55
C GLU A 98 -7.11 -9.97 -3.04
N TYR A 99 -7.33 -10.93 -3.92
CA TYR A 99 -7.23 -10.69 -5.37
C TYR A 99 -8.22 -9.62 -5.83
N GLN A 100 -9.46 -9.67 -5.34
CA GLN A 100 -10.46 -8.66 -5.67
C GLN A 100 -10.08 -7.26 -5.16
N ASN A 101 -9.60 -7.16 -3.93
CA ASN A 101 -9.27 -5.87 -3.31
C ASN A 101 -7.99 -5.25 -3.89
N MET A 102 -6.98 -6.08 -4.18
CA MET A 102 -5.68 -5.62 -4.68
C MET A 102 -5.65 -5.49 -6.20
N LEU A 103 -6.15 -6.50 -6.90
CA LEU A 103 -5.99 -6.63 -8.34
C LEU A 103 -7.27 -6.32 -9.13
N GLY A 104 -8.40 -6.16 -8.45
CA GLY A 104 -9.69 -5.86 -9.08
C GLY A 104 -10.29 -7.02 -9.86
N ARG A 105 -9.82 -8.25 -9.65
CA ARG A 105 -10.26 -9.45 -10.38
C ARG A 105 -10.29 -10.67 -9.45
N ALA A 106 -10.97 -11.72 -9.89
CA ALA A 106 -10.84 -13.03 -9.27
C ALA A 106 -9.45 -13.64 -9.56
N PRO A 107 -8.91 -14.47 -8.67
CA PRO A 107 -7.71 -15.25 -8.96
C PRO A 107 -7.99 -16.25 -10.10
N ASP A 108 -6.96 -16.53 -10.91
CA ASP A 108 -6.95 -17.74 -11.72
C ASP A 108 -6.79 -18.98 -10.84
N ILE A 109 -7.05 -20.14 -11.41
CA ILE A 109 -7.05 -21.39 -10.64
C ILE A 109 -5.68 -21.72 -10.03
N ASP A 110 -4.59 -21.39 -10.72
CA ASP A 110 -3.24 -21.67 -10.27
C ASP A 110 -2.85 -20.73 -9.11
N GLY A 111 -3.16 -19.45 -9.22
CA GLY A 111 -2.94 -18.47 -8.17
C GLY A 111 -3.77 -18.76 -6.91
N LEU A 112 -5.05 -19.14 -7.10
CA LEU A 112 -5.92 -19.52 -5.99
C LEU A 112 -5.36 -20.75 -5.25
N ASN A 113 -5.04 -21.81 -5.98
CA ASN A 113 -4.52 -23.04 -5.38
C ASN A 113 -3.18 -22.79 -4.70
N PHE A 114 -2.26 -22.04 -5.33
CA PHE A 114 -0.95 -21.74 -4.77
C PHE A 114 -1.05 -21.09 -3.38
N TYR A 115 -1.85 -20.04 -3.25
CA TYR A 115 -1.97 -19.33 -1.98
C TYR A 115 -2.86 -20.05 -0.97
N ALA A 116 -4.00 -20.60 -1.40
CA ALA A 116 -4.90 -21.31 -0.50
C ALA A 116 -4.23 -22.56 0.09
N ASP A 117 -3.58 -23.39 -0.73
CA ASP A 117 -2.83 -24.56 -0.26
C ASP A 117 -1.65 -24.17 0.64
N SER A 118 -0.98 -23.06 0.32
CA SER A 118 0.11 -22.55 1.17
C SER A 118 -0.37 -22.16 2.56
N LEU A 119 -1.56 -21.56 2.67
CA LEU A 119 -2.20 -21.22 3.93
C LEU A 119 -2.68 -22.48 4.69
N ILE A 120 -3.40 -23.37 4.02
CA ILE A 120 -3.97 -24.59 4.60
C ILE A 120 -2.83 -25.51 5.14
N LEU A 121 -1.73 -25.60 4.40
CA LEU A 121 -0.58 -26.42 4.78
C LEU A 121 0.42 -25.71 5.72
N GLY A 122 0.10 -24.48 6.15
CA GLY A 122 0.96 -23.69 7.03
C GLY A 122 2.31 -23.26 6.44
N ARG A 123 2.45 -23.28 5.10
CA ARG A 123 3.66 -22.84 4.40
C ARG A 123 3.77 -21.32 4.36
N LYS A 124 2.63 -20.64 4.34
CA LYS A 124 2.49 -19.18 4.44
C LYS A 124 1.43 -18.82 5.48
N THR A 125 1.54 -17.61 5.99
CA THR A 125 0.53 -16.98 6.84
C THR A 125 -0.27 -15.95 6.03
N ARG A 126 -1.45 -15.55 6.48
CA ARG A 126 -2.24 -14.48 5.83
C ARG A 126 -1.45 -13.18 5.65
N PRO A 127 -0.67 -12.68 6.65
CA PRO A 127 0.21 -11.53 6.44
C PRO A 127 1.23 -11.71 5.31
N GLN A 128 1.79 -12.90 5.14
CA GLN A 128 2.72 -13.17 4.05
C GLN A 128 2.02 -13.15 2.69
N VAL A 129 0.83 -13.74 2.58
CA VAL A 129 0.04 -13.70 1.33
C VAL A 129 -0.36 -12.26 0.99
N LEU A 130 -0.81 -11.50 1.99
CA LEU A 130 -1.14 -10.07 1.84
C LEU A 130 0.06 -9.27 1.29
N ALA A 131 1.24 -9.46 1.88
CA ALA A 131 2.46 -8.81 1.44
C ALA A 131 2.89 -9.25 0.02
N ASP A 132 2.82 -10.55 -0.29
CA ASP A 132 3.20 -11.08 -1.61
C ASP A 132 2.34 -10.48 -2.74
N ILE A 133 1.01 -10.49 -2.57
CA ILE A 133 0.10 -9.97 -3.59
C ILE A 133 0.26 -8.45 -3.72
N SER A 134 0.42 -7.74 -2.59
CA SER A 134 0.61 -6.28 -2.61
C SER A 134 1.88 -5.87 -3.34
N TYR A 135 2.95 -6.65 -3.23
CA TYR A 135 4.25 -6.39 -3.85
C TYR A 135 4.33 -6.85 -5.31
N SER A 136 3.33 -7.56 -5.81
CA SER A 136 3.34 -8.11 -7.17
C SER A 136 3.46 -7.03 -8.25
N PRO A 137 4.10 -7.32 -9.40
CA PRO A 137 4.13 -6.41 -10.55
C PRO A 137 2.73 -6.02 -11.04
N GLU A 138 1.77 -6.95 -10.96
CA GLU A 138 0.39 -6.71 -11.34
C GLU A 138 -0.25 -5.62 -10.47
N ASN A 139 -0.11 -5.72 -9.14
CA ASN A 139 -0.64 -4.69 -8.24
C ASN A 139 0.03 -3.33 -8.42
N ARG A 140 1.32 -3.30 -8.76
CA ARG A 140 2.00 -2.04 -9.13
C ARG A 140 1.32 -1.36 -10.31
N THR A 141 0.95 -2.13 -11.32
CA THR A 141 0.23 -1.62 -12.51
C THR A 141 -1.17 -1.13 -12.13
N VAL A 142 -1.91 -1.91 -11.33
CA VAL A 142 -3.27 -1.53 -10.88
C VAL A 142 -3.27 -0.21 -10.09
N VAL A 143 -2.26 0.02 -9.28
CA VAL A 143 -2.18 1.20 -8.39
C VAL A 143 -1.48 2.40 -9.06
N ALA A 144 -0.82 2.19 -10.21
CA ALA A 144 0.05 3.20 -10.84
C ALA A 144 -0.62 4.57 -11.02
N GLU A 145 -1.86 4.62 -11.52
CA GLU A 145 -2.57 5.88 -11.74
C GLU A 145 -2.92 6.60 -10.43
N LEU A 146 -3.20 5.83 -9.36
CA LEU A 146 -3.56 6.39 -8.06
C LEU A 146 -2.40 7.12 -7.39
N VAL A 147 -1.17 6.72 -7.69
CA VAL A 147 0.05 7.28 -7.11
C VAL A 147 0.90 8.06 -8.10
N ALA A 148 0.41 8.27 -9.33
CA ALA A 148 1.18 8.93 -10.40
C ALA A 148 1.67 10.34 -10.05
N ASN A 149 0.93 11.06 -9.20
CA ASN A 149 1.28 12.40 -8.74
C ASN A 149 2.00 12.41 -7.37
N GLY A 150 2.47 11.26 -6.92
CA GLY A 150 3.05 11.07 -5.60
C GLY A 150 2.03 10.62 -4.54
N ILE A 151 2.53 10.37 -3.35
CA ILE A 151 1.75 9.91 -2.20
C ILE A 151 1.81 10.95 -1.11
N ASP A 152 0.67 11.54 -0.79
CA ASP A 152 0.52 12.51 0.29
C ASP A 152 0.54 11.81 1.65
N TYR A 153 1.29 12.36 2.62
CA TYR A 153 1.30 11.86 3.98
C TYR A 153 1.71 12.93 5.01
N LEU A 154 1.37 12.69 6.27
CA LEU A 154 1.91 13.46 7.40
C LEU A 154 3.10 12.72 7.99
N PRO A 155 4.26 13.37 8.17
CA PRO A 155 5.41 12.74 8.79
C PRO A 155 5.08 12.30 10.22
N TRP A 156 5.48 11.08 10.59
CA TRP A 156 5.38 10.64 11.97
C TRP A 156 6.46 11.33 12.81
N ILE A 157 6.04 12.20 13.72
CA ILE A 157 6.94 13.04 14.55
C ILE A 157 7.05 12.57 16.01
N PHE A 158 6.30 11.52 16.38
CA PHE A 158 6.36 10.95 17.71
C PHE A 158 7.23 9.68 17.69
N GLY A 159 8.37 9.76 18.39
CA GLY A 159 9.26 8.61 18.58
C GLY A 159 8.82 7.71 19.72
#